data_b34c37e6796c3d6291a0b9c0425e9cf8
#
_entry.id   b34c37e6796c3d6291a0b9c0425e9cf8
#
_cell.length_a   1.000
_cell.length_b   1.000
_cell.length_c   1.000
_cell.angle_alpha   90.00
_cell.angle_beta   90.00
_cell.angle_gamma   90.00
#
_symmetry.space_group_name_H-M   'P 1'
#
loop_
_entity.id
_entity.type
_entity.pdbx_description
1 polymer ?
#
loop_
_entity_poly.entity_id
_entity_poly.type
_entity_poly.pdbx_seq_one_letter_code
_entity_poly.pdbx_strand_id
1 'polypeptide(L)'
;MGLHIRKIIVTAGLVMLASGLAEAKPKKVPPPPPPPPPIVVYVPPRPRPPLGASPSFQAPPLGPDGLRQTINRNISPVQSVWNFRSAFNVAALNCLRPEHADILVGYKLFLKVQKLGLLKANRGVDAEFRKRNGAAFVRPREAYMTKVYNYYALPPTLNNFCDAALIVAREAKTVKPLELAAFSQRSLATLDRVFDVFYTSFDQYRADAAAWDAKYAPKPVVPAATVPGVAPSPVPTTTPAKPAPKT
;
A
#
# COMPACT_ATOMS: atom_id res chain seq x y z
N MET A 1 73.21 -74.13 -55.82
CA MET A 1 73.36 -75.63 -56.01
C MET A 1 72.21 -76.29 -55.24
N GLY A 2 71.42 -77.16 -55.94
CA GLY A 2 70.52 -78.14 -55.37
C GLY A 2 69.15 -77.65 -55.01
N LEU A 3 68.15 -77.52 -55.82
CA LEU A 3 67.29 -78.47 -56.53
C LEU A 3 66.86 -79.67 -55.68
N HIS A 4 65.60 -79.70 -55.22
CA HIS A 4 64.83 -80.93 -55.19
C HIS A 4 63.31 -80.62 -55.18
N ILE A 5 62.68 -81.03 -56.23
CA ILE A 5 61.28 -81.20 -56.59
C ILE A 5 60.69 -82.40 -55.84
N ARG A 6 59.46 -82.34 -55.33
CA ARG A 6 58.46 -83.43 -55.30
C ARG A 6 57.10 -82.93 -54.93
N LYS A 7 56.23 -82.79 -55.89
CA LYS A 7 55.07 -83.62 -56.31
C LYS A 7 53.96 -83.74 -55.19
N ILE A 8 52.89 -83.03 -55.39
CA ILE A 8 51.49 -83.39 -55.71
C ILE A 8 50.83 -84.39 -54.75
N ILE A 9 49.70 -84.00 -54.15
CA ILE A 9 48.43 -84.74 -54.20
C ILE A 9 47.32 -83.73 -53.94
N VAL A 10 46.32 -83.66 -54.84
CA VAL A 10 45.09 -82.94 -54.81
C VAL A 10 44.06 -83.77 -54.04
N THR A 11 43.43 -83.24 -53.02
CA THR A 11 42.20 -83.77 -52.46
C THR A 11 41.23 -82.64 -52.31
N ALA A 12 40.19 -82.66 -53.11
CA ALA A 12 39.04 -81.78 -53.08
C ALA A 12 38.19 -82.08 -51.83
N GLY A 13 38.16 -81.13 -50.91
CA GLY A 13 37.27 -81.14 -49.74
C GLY A 13 36.27 -80.01 -49.85
N LEU A 14 35.03 -80.35 -50.06
CA LEU A 14 33.88 -79.44 -50.09
C LEU A 14 33.62 -78.90 -48.69
N VAL A 15 34.00 -77.65 -48.41
CA VAL A 15 33.63 -76.96 -47.14
C VAL A 15 32.38 -76.16 -47.32
N MET A 16 31.28 -76.60 -46.71
CA MET A 16 30.04 -75.86 -46.55
C MET A 16 30.29 -74.60 -45.65
N LEU A 17 30.23 -73.40 -46.24
CA LEU A 17 30.21 -72.16 -45.48
C LEU A 17 28.77 -71.99 -44.83
N ALA A 18 28.65 -72.31 -43.54
CA ALA A 18 27.54 -71.89 -42.71
C ALA A 18 27.72 -70.41 -42.39
N SER A 19 27.02 -69.52 -43.12
CA SER A 19 26.93 -68.12 -42.82
C SER A 19 26.12 -67.91 -41.52
N GLY A 20 26.81 -67.85 -40.38
CA GLY A 20 26.19 -67.44 -39.10
C GLY A 20 25.80 -65.96 -39.18
N LEU A 21 24.52 -65.70 -39.34
CA LEU A 21 23.96 -64.38 -39.10
C LEU A 21 24.19 -64.02 -37.65
N ALA A 22 25.25 -63.23 -37.36
CA ALA A 22 25.45 -62.63 -36.06
C ALA A 22 24.35 -61.58 -35.85
N GLU A 23 23.31 -61.91 -35.09
CA GLU A 23 22.23 -60.99 -34.61
C GLU A 23 22.90 -59.95 -33.71
N ALA A 24 23.08 -58.71 -34.24
CA ALA A 24 23.65 -57.62 -33.49
C ALA A 24 22.59 -57.19 -32.41
N LYS A 25 22.84 -57.46 -31.15
CA LYS A 25 22.02 -57.00 -30.02
C LYS A 25 21.91 -55.51 -30.14
N PRO A 26 20.66 -54.96 -30.11
CA PRO A 26 20.45 -53.51 -30.14
C PRO A 26 21.18 -52.85 -28.96
N LYS A 27 22.08 -51.90 -29.23
CA LYS A 27 22.71 -51.07 -28.21
C LYS A 27 21.58 -50.33 -27.48
N LYS A 28 21.40 -50.62 -26.16
CA LYS A 28 20.51 -49.84 -25.31
C LYS A 28 20.95 -48.36 -25.36
N VAL A 29 20.15 -47.53 -26.01
CA VAL A 29 20.32 -46.07 -25.99
C VAL A 29 20.19 -45.63 -24.51
N PRO A 30 21.20 -44.95 -23.93
CA PRO A 30 21.07 -44.45 -22.55
C PRO A 30 19.84 -43.54 -22.44
N PRO A 31 19.10 -43.60 -21.32
CA PRO A 31 17.96 -42.74 -21.13
C PRO A 31 18.36 -41.27 -21.25
N PRO A 32 17.49 -40.40 -21.80
CA PRO A 32 17.77 -38.98 -21.91
C PRO A 32 18.07 -38.41 -20.51
N PRO A 33 18.99 -37.45 -20.38
CA PRO A 33 19.29 -36.83 -19.09
C PRO A 33 18.00 -36.24 -18.50
N PRO A 34 17.82 -36.29 -17.18
CA PRO A 34 16.65 -35.69 -16.53
C PRO A 34 16.55 -34.20 -16.88
N PRO A 35 15.33 -33.67 -17.07
CA PRO A 35 15.14 -32.25 -17.36
C PRO A 35 15.76 -31.39 -16.25
N PRO A 36 16.38 -30.25 -16.58
CA PRO A 36 16.97 -29.37 -15.58
C PRO A 36 15.90 -28.96 -14.56
N PRO A 37 16.25 -28.82 -13.28
CA PRO A 37 15.31 -28.41 -12.26
C PRO A 37 14.65 -27.07 -12.64
N PRO A 38 13.34 -26.86 -12.35
CA PRO A 38 12.67 -25.63 -12.67
C PRO A 38 13.35 -24.45 -11.98
N ILE A 39 13.59 -23.39 -12.75
CA ILE A 39 14.14 -22.14 -12.22
C ILE A 39 13.09 -21.51 -11.32
N VAL A 40 13.28 -21.57 -10.01
CA VAL A 40 12.41 -20.89 -9.04
C VAL A 40 12.72 -19.40 -9.09
N VAL A 41 11.89 -18.64 -9.78
CA VAL A 41 11.97 -17.16 -9.77
C VAL A 41 11.43 -16.67 -8.44
N TYR A 42 12.29 -16.10 -7.60
CA TYR A 42 11.84 -15.46 -6.35
C TYR A 42 11.10 -14.18 -6.67
N VAL A 43 9.81 -14.13 -6.32
CA VAL A 43 8.98 -12.93 -6.38
C VAL A 43 8.91 -12.32 -4.96
N PRO A 44 9.48 -11.13 -4.74
CA PRO A 44 9.42 -10.49 -3.44
C PRO A 44 7.95 -10.15 -3.08
N PRO A 45 7.60 -10.07 -1.78
CA PRO A 45 6.24 -9.69 -1.38
C PRO A 45 5.91 -8.29 -1.87
N ARG A 46 4.64 -8.09 -2.26
CA ARG A 46 4.14 -6.76 -2.67
C ARG A 46 4.25 -5.77 -1.51
N PRO A 47 4.74 -4.54 -1.73
CA PRO A 47 4.78 -3.50 -0.71
C PRO A 47 3.43 -3.30 -0.03
N ARG A 48 3.47 -3.00 1.28
CA ARG A 48 2.27 -2.74 2.08
C ARG A 48 2.21 -1.27 2.46
N PRO A 49 0.99 -0.70 2.63
CA PRO A 49 0.82 0.66 3.09
C PRO A 49 1.49 0.90 4.44
N PRO A 50 2.08 2.08 4.68
CA PRO A 50 2.69 2.41 5.95
C PRO A 50 1.64 2.48 7.07
N LEU A 51 2.05 2.12 8.28
CA LEU A 51 1.25 2.19 9.51
C LEU A 51 -0.15 1.53 9.41
N GLY A 52 -0.30 0.51 8.57
CA GLY A 52 -1.58 -0.18 8.39
C GLY A 52 -2.66 0.64 7.69
N ALA A 53 -2.29 1.68 6.96
CA ALA A 53 -3.25 2.49 6.20
C ALA A 53 -3.97 1.65 5.11
N SER A 54 -5.17 2.10 4.71
CA SER A 54 -5.84 1.53 3.55
C SER A 54 -5.03 1.78 2.27
N PRO A 55 -4.89 0.79 1.37
CA PRO A 55 -4.29 1.02 0.05
C PRO A 55 -4.99 2.10 -0.78
N SER A 56 -6.27 2.34 -0.50
CA SER A 56 -7.10 3.37 -1.16
C SER A 56 -7.03 4.74 -0.49
N PHE A 57 -6.21 4.90 0.56
CA PHE A 57 -6.05 6.20 1.23
C PHE A 57 -5.60 7.28 0.24
N GLN A 58 -6.18 8.47 0.37
CA GLN A 58 -5.82 9.63 -0.45
C GLN A 58 -5.10 10.67 0.41
N ALA A 59 -3.80 10.82 0.20
CA ALA A 59 -3.04 11.90 0.81
C ALA A 59 -3.47 13.25 0.21
N PRO A 60 -3.46 14.36 1.00
CA PRO A 60 -3.66 15.69 0.44
C PRO A 60 -2.68 15.97 -0.71
N PRO A 61 -3.09 16.66 -1.78
CA PRO A 61 -2.21 16.95 -2.91
C PRO A 61 -1.07 17.89 -2.50
N LEU A 62 0.03 17.84 -3.26
CA LEU A 62 1.09 18.83 -3.19
C LEU A 62 0.66 20.09 -3.95
N GLY A 63 0.92 21.27 -3.37
CA GLY A 63 0.79 22.53 -4.04
C GLY A 63 1.97 22.84 -4.98
N PRO A 64 1.91 23.94 -5.73
CA PRO A 64 3.01 24.39 -6.59
C PRO A 64 4.32 24.66 -5.84
N ASP A 65 4.22 24.93 -4.55
CA ASP A 65 5.34 25.17 -3.62
C ASP A 65 5.92 23.86 -3.03
N GLY A 66 5.45 22.69 -3.47
CA GLY A 66 5.87 21.39 -2.99
C GLY A 66 5.32 21.03 -1.60
N LEU A 67 4.46 21.86 -1.00
CA LEU A 67 3.89 21.61 0.31
C LEU A 67 2.48 21.01 0.21
N ARG A 68 2.16 20.15 1.19
CA ARG A 68 0.83 19.51 1.26
C ARG A 68 -0.28 20.54 1.51
N GLN A 69 -1.37 20.42 0.77
CA GLN A 69 -2.55 21.26 0.93
C GLN A 69 -3.44 20.68 2.03
N THR A 70 -2.95 20.73 3.27
CA THR A 70 -3.68 20.26 4.46
C THR A 70 -4.68 21.30 4.96
N ILE A 71 -5.48 20.92 5.96
CA ILE A 71 -6.45 21.83 6.62
C ILE A 71 -5.77 23.01 7.34
N ASN A 72 -4.46 22.90 7.62
CA ASN A 72 -3.68 23.94 8.29
C ASN A 72 -2.88 24.81 7.30
N ARG A 73 -3.07 24.61 6.01
CA ARG A 73 -2.37 25.40 4.99
C ARG A 73 -3.04 26.75 4.80
N ASN A 74 -2.25 27.83 4.84
CA ASN A 74 -2.70 29.21 4.61
C ASN A 74 -3.84 29.66 5.54
N ILE A 75 -3.86 29.19 6.78
CA ILE A 75 -4.85 29.57 7.79
C ILE A 75 -4.48 30.91 8.47
N SER A 76 -5.49 31.59 8.98
CA SER A 76 -5.29 32.82 9.77
C SER A 76 -4.73 32.54 11.18
N PRO A 77 -4.19 33.55 11.85
CA PRO A 77 -3.73 33.38 13.24
C PRO A 77 -4.82 32.89 14.19
N VAL A 78 -6.10 33.31 14.02
CA VAL A 78 -7.19 32.84 14.86
C VAL A 78 -7.56 31.39 14.54
N GLN A 79 -7.50 31.00 13.27
CA GLN A 79 -7.64 29.59 12.87
C GLN A 79 -6.50 28.73 13.42
N SER A 80 -5.26 29.23 13.45
CA SER A 80 -4.13 28.50 14.04
C SER A 80 -4.37 28.18 15.51
N VAL A 81 -4.82 29.13 16.29
CA VAL A 81 -5.16 28.90 17.72
C VAL A 81 -6.31 27.91 17.86
N TRP A 82 -7.34 28.04 17.04
CA TRP A 82 -8.51 27.17 17.10
C TRP A 82 -8.18 25.73 16.67
N ASN A 83 -7.42 25.58 15.56
CA ASN A 83 -6.99 24.27 15.06
C ASN A 83 -6.06 23.57 16.04
N PHE A 84 -5.12 24.32 16.65
CA PHE A 84 -4.26 23.78 17.69
C PHE A 84 -5.07 23.28 18.89
N ARG A 85 -5.99 24.09 19.41
CA ARG A 85 -6.89 23.66 20.50
C ARG A 85 -7.64 22.39 20.13
N SER A 86 -8.09 22.26 18.89
CA SER A 86 -8.82 21.07 18.41
C SER A 86 -7.90 19.86 18.29
N ALA A 87 -6.67 20.02 17.79
CA ALA A 87 -5.66 18.99 17.78
C ALA A 87 -5.35 18.46 19.18
N PHE A 88 -5.16 19.39 20.14
CA PHE A 88 -4.88 19.05 21.52
C PHE A 88 -6.09 18.34 22.19
N ASN A 89 -7.32 18.71 21.82
CA ASN A 89 -8.53 18.02 22.27
C ASN A 89 -8.57 16.57 21.72
N VAL A 90 -8.28 16.36 20.43
CA VAL A 90 -8.20 15.03 19.83
C VAL A 90 -7.16 14.18 20.54
N ALA A 91 -5.98 14.74 20.82
CA ALA A 91 -4.93 14.04 21.56
C ALA A 91 -5.41 13.66 22.99
N ALA A 92 -6.02 14.60 23.71
CA ALA A 92 -6.52 14.35 25.07
C ALA A 92 -7.60 13.25 25.15
N LEU A 93 -8.36 13.04 24.05
CA LEU A 93 -9.42 12.03 23.98
C LEU A 93 -8.95 10.67 23.44
N ASN A 94 -7.90 10.63 22.65
CA ASN A 94 -7.48 9.41 21.94
C ASN A 94 -6.14 8.84 22.41
N CYS A 95 -5.26 9.64 23.05
CA CYS A 95 -3.95 9.20 23.51
C CYS A 95 -4.04 8.66 24.94
N LEU A 96 -4.66 7.49 25.10
CA LEU A 96 -5.04 6.94 26.40
C LEU A 96 -3.99 6.00 27.03
N ARG A 97 -2.85 5.78 26.37
CA ARG A 97 -1.80 4.92 26.93
C ARG A 97 -1.16 5.60 28.16
N PRO A 98 -0.71 4.81 29.16
CA PRO A 98 -0.14 5.36 30.41
C PRO A 98 0.98 6.38 30.19
N GLU A 99 1.86 6.17 29.21
CA GLU A 99 2.95 7.07 28.85
C GLU A 99 2.48 8.44 28.34
N HIS A 100 1.22 8.54 27.88
CA HIS A 100 0.61 9.75 27.37
C HIS A 100 -0.28 10.48 28.40
N ALA A 101 -0.34 10.03 29.64
CA ALA A 101 -1.23 10.60 30.69
C ALA A 101 -1.06 12.11 30.89
N ASP A 102 0.14 12.64 30.68
CA ASP A 102 0.43 14.09 30.74
C ASP A 102 -0.35 14.93 29.72
N ILE A 103 -0.83 14.33 28.62
CA ILE A 103 -1.58 15.04 27.57
C ILE A 103 -2.88 15.58 28.14
N LEU A 104 -3.66 14.75 28.83
CA LEU A 104 -4.93 15.17 29.43
C LEU A 104 -4.71 16.23 30.52
N VAL A 105 -3.68 16.08 31.35
CA VAL A 105 -3.32 17.04 32.39
C VAL A 105 -2.94 18.39 31.78
N GLY A 106 -2.03 18.37 30.77
CA GLY A 106 -1.63 19.58 30.04
C GLY A 106 -2.79 20.26 29.33
N TYR A 107 -3.70 19.50 28.70
CA TYR A 107 -4.87 20.04 28.02
C TYR A 107 -5.84 20.74 29.00
N LYS A 108 -6.14 20.13 30.15
CA LYS A 108 -6.99 20.74 31.17
C LYS A 108 -6.41 22.06 31.67
N LEU A 109 -5.10 22.09 31.95
CA LEU A 109 -4.42 23.31 32.38
C LEU A 109 -4.42 24.38 31.29
N PHE A 110 -4.11 23.99 30.05
CA PHE A 110 -4.17 24.86 28.87
C PHE A 110 -5.54 25.52 28.71
N LEU A 111 -6.63 24.77 28.79
CA LEU A 111 -7.99 25.32 28.73
C LEU A 111 -8.27 26.34 29.83
N LYS A 112 -7.77 26.08 31.05
CA LYS A 112 -7.96 27.00 32.19
C LYS A 112 -7.17 28.29 31.99
N VAL A 113 -5.88 28.20 31.68
CA VAL A 113 -4.98 29.36 31.56
C VAL A 113 -5.32 30.20 30.32
N GLN A 114 -5.64 29.56 29.19
CA GLN A 114 -5.85 30.23 27.90
C GLN A 114 -7.33 30.58 27.63
N LYS A 115 -8.22 30.48 28.61
CA LYS A 115 -9.68 30.62 28.44
C LYS A 115 -10.07 31.85 27.60
N LEU A 116 -9.54 33.03 27.92
CA LEU A 116 -9.90 34.26 27.19
C LEU A 116 -9.36 34.31 25.77
N GLY A 117 -8.11 33.86 25.57
CA GLY A 117 -7.49 33.76 24.26
C GLY A 117 -8.24 32.78 23.34
N LEU A 118 -8.61 31.62 23.88
CA LEU A 118 -9.41 30.62 23.15
C LEU A 118 -10.80 31.11 22.77
N LEU A 119 -11.48 31.86 23.68
CA LEU A 119 -12.76 32.49 23.38
C LEU A 119 -12.61 33.53 22.27
N LYS A 120 -11.56 34.37 22.33
CA LYS A 120 -11.25 35.35 21.27
C LYS A 120 -10.98 34.65 19.93
N ALA A 121 -10.22 33.58 19.90
CA ALA A 121 -9.95 32.82 18.69
C ALA A 121 -11.24 32.21 18.09
N ASN A 122 -12.09 31.61 18.92
CA ASN A 122 -13.36 31.05 18.46
C ASN A 122 -14.26 32.13 17.82
N ARG A 123 -14.42 33.31 18.49
CA ARG A 123 -15.15 34.43 17.92
C ARG A 123 -14.53 34.97 16.64
N GLY A 124 -13.19 34.96 16.55
CA GLY A 124 -12.46 35.35 15.34
C GLY A 124 -12.75 34.43 14.16
N VAL A 125 -12.73 33.12 14.38
CA VAL A 125 -13.11 32.13 13.36
C VAL A 125 -14.57 32.34 12.92
N ASP A 126 -15.51 32.56 13.86
CA ASP A 126 -16.91 32.87 13.53
C ASP A 126 -17.04 34.13 12.66
N ALA A 127 -16.28 35.20 12.99
CA ALA A 127 -16.27 36.44 12.22
C ALA A 127 -15.70 36.23 10.80
N GLU A 128 -14.64 35.46 10.65
CA GLU A 128 -14.08 35.15 9.33
C GLU A 128 -15.06 34.35 8.46
N PHE A 129 -15.72 33.34 9.02
CA PHE A 129 -16.74 32.59 8.28
C PHE A 129 -17.95 33.42 7.93
N ARG A 130 -18.39 34.32 8.85
CA ARG A 130 -19.47 35.25 8.57
C ARG A 130 -19.12 36.28 7.49
N LYS A 131 -17.89 36.78 7.49
CA LYS A 131 -17.39 37.67 6.42
C LYS A 131 -17.44 37.02 5.05
N ARG A 132 -17.11 35.73 4.96
CA ARG A 132 -17.06 34.98 3.69
C ARG A 132 -18.44 34.48 3.21
N ASN A 133 -19.31 34.13 4.13
CA ASN A 133 -20.57 33.39 3.82
C ASN A 133 -21.85 34.13 4.24
N GLY A 134 -21.75 35.35 4.79
CA GLY A 134 -22.90 36.12 5.26
C GLY A 134 -23.68 35.38 6.37
N ALA A 135 -24.99 35.46 6.31
CA ALA A 135 -25.88 34.82 7.28
C ALA A 135 -25.79 33.27 7.27
N ALA A 136 -25.40 32.67 6.14
CA ALA A 136 -25.33 31.23 6.00
C ALA A 136 -23.97 30.61 6.50
N PHE A 137 -23.19 31.34 7.29
CA PHE A 137 -21.84 30.96 7.71
C PHE A 137 -21.76 29.72 8.60
N VAL A 138 -22.83 29.36 9.31
CA VAL A 138 -22.81 28.28 10.30
C VAL A 138 -22.42 26.94 9.67
N ARG A 139 -23.09 26.53 8.59
CA ARG A 139 -22.83 25.26 7.92
C ARG A 139 -21.41 25.12 7.39
N PRO A 140 -20.83 26.10 6.66
CA PRO A 140 -19.42 26.05 6.25
C PRO A 140 -18.45 26.01 7.44
N ARG A 141 -18.75 26.72 8.54
CA ARG A 141 -17.96 26.70 9.77
C ARG A 141 -17.94 25.31 10.40
N GLU A 142 -19.10 24.69 10.60
CA GLU A 142 -19.20 23.34 11.16
C GLU A 142 -18.49 22.30 10.28
N ALA A 143 -18.64 22.41 8.96
CA ALA A 143 -17.92 21.53 8.01
C ALA A 143 -16.40 21.70 8.13
N TYR A 144 -15.89 22.93 8.30
CA TYR A 144 -14.48 23.19 8.56
C TYR A 144 -14.02 22.54 9.87
N MET A 145 -14.75 22.75 10.95
CA MET A 145 -14.43 22.19 12.26
C MET A 145 -14.37 20.66 12.24
N THR A 146 -15.35 20.04 11.59
CA THR A 146 -15.35 18.58 11.39
C THR A 146 -14.11 18.10 10.63
N LYS A 147 -13.71 18.82 9.58
CA LYS A 147 -12.48 18.49 8.83
C LYS A 147 -11.23 18.60 9.70
N VAL A 148 -11.13 19.61 10.58
CA VAL A 148 -9.98 19.75 11.50
C VAL A 148 -9.92 18.57 12.48
N TYR A 149 -11.05 18.19 13.10
CA TYR A 149 -11.09 17.04 14.00
C TYR A 149 -10.72 15.73 13.29
N ASN A 150 -11.30 15.50 12.10
CA ASN A 150 -11.00 14.28 11.31
C ASN A 150 -9.53 14.21 10.86
N TYR A 151 -8.92 15.36 10.58
CA TYR A 151 -7.51 15.43 10.21
C TYR A 151 -6.61 14.88 11.32
N TYR A 152 -6.83 15.31 12.56
CA TYR A 152 -6.03 14.86 13.70
C TYR A 152 -6.42 13.47 14.24
N ALA A 153 -7.61 13.00 13.92
CA ALA A 153 -8.10 11.67 14.29
C ALA A 153 -7.74 10.58 13.28
N LEU A 154 -6.79 10.81 12.36
CA LEU A 154 -6.39 9.87 11.32
C LEU A 154 -5.74 8.61 11.94
N PRO A 155 -6.38 7.41 11.85
CA PRO A 155 -5.94 6.24 12.62
C PRO A 155 -4.50 5.80 12.37
N PRO A 156 -3.97 5.77 11.13
CA PRO A 156 -2.58 5.36 10.89
C PRO A 156 -1.54 6.21 11.61
N THR A 157 -1.83 7.50 11.86
CA THR A 157 -0.87 8.42 12.49
C THR A 157 -0.99 8.49 14.01
N LEU A 158 -2.01 7.86 14.60
CA LEU A 158 -2.41 8.11 15.99
C LEU A 158 -1.28 7.94 17.00
N ASN A 159 -0.49 6.87 16.91
CA ASN A 159 0.60 6.65 17.86
C ASN A 159 1.66 7.76 17.78
N ASN A 160 2.14 8.07 16.57
CA ASN A 160 3.14 9.11 16.36
C ASN A 160 2.58 10.52 16.70
N PHE A 161 1.29 10.73 16.46
CA PHE A 161 0.59 11.96 16.86
C PHE A 161 0.54 12.10 18.39
N CYS A 162 0.27 11.02 19.12
CA CYS A 162 0.28 11.03 20.57
C CYS A 162 1.65 11.34 21.15
N ASP A 163 2.73 10.79 20.56
CA ASP A 163 4.10 11.10 20.98
C ASP A 163 4.44 12.58 20.77
N ALA A 164 4.09 13.15 19.63
CA ALA A 164 4.26 14.58 19.36
C ALA A 164 3.40 15.44 20.27
N ALA A 165 2.15 15.04 20.52
CA ALA A 165 1.22 15.75 21.38
C ALA A 165 1.68 15.75 22.85
N LEU A 166 2.40 14.70 23.32
CA LEU A 166 2.98 14.65 24.65
C LEU A 166 4.05 15.74 24.85
N ILE A 167 4.90 15.98 23.84
CA ILE A 167 5.90 17.04 23.86
C ILE A 167 5.20 18.40 24.00
N VAL A 168 4.21 18.65 23.15
CA VAL A 168 3.41 19.88 23.17
C VAL A 168 2.66 20.07 24.49
N ALA A 169 2.11 19.00 25.05
CA ALA A 169 1.39 19.04 26.33
C ALA A 169 2.29 19.43 27.50
N ARG A 170 3.53 18.99 27.52
CA ARG A 170 4.52 19.36 28.53
C ARG A 170 4.87 20.85 28.43
N GLU A 171 5.09 21.36 27.21
CA GLU A 171 5.35 22.78 26.97
C GLU A 171 4.13 23.64 27.34
N ALA A 172 2.92 23.20 27.02
CA ALA A 172 1.68 23.94 27.28
C ALA A 172 1.45 24.28 28.77
N LYS A 173 2.08 23.53 29.69
CA LYS A 173 1.96 23.76 31.14
C LYS A 173 2.55 25.10 31.59
N THR A 174 3.46 25.70 30.83
CA THR A 174 4.21 26.92 31.19
C THR A 174 3.88 28.14 30.31
N VAL A 175 3.08 27.94 29.24
CA VAL A 175 2.75 28.99 28.26
C VAL A 175 1.86 30.07 28.87
N LYS A 176 2.32 31.32 28.81
CA LYS A 176 1.54 32.48 29.28
C LYS A 176 0.47 32.88 28.26
N PRO A 177 -0.61 33.60 28.72
CA PRO A 177 -1.69 34.03 27.81
C PRO A 177 -1.23 34.85 26.60
N LEU A 178 -0.23 35.71 26.75
CA LEU A 178 0.29 36.53 25.66
C LEU A 178 1.06 35.72 24.59
N GLU A 179 1.50 34.53 24.93
CA GLU A 179 2.27 33.65 24.05
C GLU A 179 1.39 32.69 23.24
N LEU A 180 0.06 32.67 23.48
CA LEU A 180 -0.87 31.71 22.91
C LEU A 180 -0.76 31.59 21.39
N ALA A 181 -0.72 32.72 20.68
CA ALA A 181 -0.68 32.70 19.21
C ALA A 181 0.61 32.07 18.67
N ALA A 182 1.77 32.49 19.18
CA ALA A 182 3.07 31.96 18.77
C ALA A 182 3.23 30.49 19.17
N PHE A 183 2.77 30.14 20.38
CA PHE A 183 2.76 28.75 20.85
C PHE A 183 1.89 27.87 19.95
N SER A 184 0.67 28.32 19.60
CA SER A 184 -0.24 27.55 18.74
C SER A 184 0.36 27.31 17.35
N GLN A 185 1.01 28.30 16.75
CA GLN A 185 1.63 28.17 15.42
C GLN A 185 2.76 27.12 15.43
N ARG A 186 3.71 27.21 16.38
CA ARG A 186 4.81 26.25 16.41
C ARG A 186 4.36 24.84 16.83
N SER A 187 3.35 24.76 17.71
CA SER A 187 2.77 23.47 18.10
C SER A 187 2.05 22.80 16.96
N LEU A 188 1.30 23.55 16.13
CA LEU A 188 0.72 23.02 14.90
C LEU A 188 1.80 22.47 13.97
N ALA A 189 2.89 23.22 13.74
CA ALA A 189 3.98 22.74 12.91
C ALA A 189 4.60 21.44 13.43
N THR A 190 4.73 21.30 14.77
CA THR A 190 5.21 20.06 15.40
C THR A 190 4.26 18.88 15.16
N LEU A 191 2.95 19.11 15.32
CA LEU A 191 1.94 18.06 15.12
C LEU A 191 1.78 17.71 13.64
N ASP A 192 1.74 18.69 12.75
CA ASP A 192 1.56 18.49 11.30
C ASP A 192 2.71 17.70 10.68
N ARG A 193 3.94 17.83 11.22
CA ARG A 193 5.09 17.05 10.76
C ARG A 193 4.85 15.54 10.80
N VAL A 194 4.06 15.05 11.76
CA VAL A 194 3.69 13.62 11.85
C VAL A 194 2.90 13.19 10.60
N PHE A 195 1.98 14.03 10.17
CA PHE A 195 1.13 13.77 9.00
C PHE A 195 1.94 13.89 7.70
N ASP A 196 2.83 14.90 7.60
CA ASP A 196 3.69 15.07 6.44
C ASP A 196 4.63 13.86 6.22
N VAL A 197 5.22 13.34 7.30
CA VAL A 197 6.03 12.11 7.27
C VAL A 197 5.19 10.92 6.81
N PHE A 198 3.98 10.78 7.34
CA PHE A 198 3.08 9.71 6.93
C PHE A 198 2.70 9.82 5.45
N TYR A 199 2.32 11.01 4.97
CA TYR A 199 1.95 11.22 3.57
C TYR A 199 3.11 10.94 2.61
N THR A 200 4.32 11.37 2.97
CA THR A 200 5.53 11.08 2.19
C THR A 200 5.81 9.58 2.12
N SER A 201 5.69 8.88 3.24
CA SER A 201 5.83 7.42 3.28
C SER A 201 4.73 6.70 2.47
N PHE A 202 3.53 7.26 2.45
CA PHE A 202 2.42 6.71 1.66
C PHE A 202 2.63 6.91 0.15
N ASP A 203 3.16 8.06 -0.28
CA ASP A 203 3.52 8.28 -1.69
C ASP A 203 4.64 7.34 -2.13
N GLN A 204 5.65 7.13 -1.27
CA GLN A 204 6.71 6.15 -1.55
C GLN A 204 6.12 4.74 -1.70
N TYR A 205 5.23 4.32 -0.78
CA TYR A 205 4.53 3.06 -0.91
C TYR A 205 3.79 2.93 -2.26
N ARG A 206 3.10 3.97 -2.71
CA ARG A 206 2.37 3.94 -3.99
C ARG A 206 3.32 3.76 -5.17
N ALA A 207 4.46 4.44 -5.17
CA ALA A 207 5.49 4.30 -6.18
C ALA A 207 6.08 2.87 -6.20
N ASP A 208 6.43 2.34 -5.04
CA ASP A 208 6.99 1.01 -4.89
C ASP A 208 5.99 -0.09 -5.28
N ALA A 209 4.72 0.08 -4.90
CA ALA A 209 3.65 -0.84 -5.27
C ALA A 209 3.40 -0.85 -6.79
N ALA A 210 3.40 0.33 -7.42
CA ALA A 210 3.26 0.45 -8.87
C ALA A 210 4.45 -0.19 -9.61
N ALA A 211 5.66 0.00 -9.12
CA ALA A 211 6.87 -0.64 -9.67
C ALA A 211 6.82 -2.16 -9.52
N TRP A 212 6.36 -2.64 -8.38
CA TRP A 212 6.18 -4.07 -8.14
C TRP A 212 5.12 -4.66 -9.08
N ASP A 213 3.95 -4.01 -9.21
CA ASP A 213 2.86 -4.43 -10.08
C ASP A 213 3.30 -4.48 -11.55
N ALA A 214 4.06 -3.48 -12.01
CA ALA A 214 4.62 -3.46 -13.37
C ALA A 214 5.57 -4.63 -13.66
N LYS A 215 6.31 -5.08 -12.64
CA LYS A 215 7.32 -6.14 -12.78
C LYS A 215 6.78 -7.54 -12.56
N TYR A 216 5.87 -7.72 -11.60
CA TYR A 216 5.51 -9.04 -11.08
C TYR A 216 4.01 -9.36 -11.16
N ALA A 217 3.12 -8.37 -11.36
CA ALA A 217 1.70 -8.66 -11.47
C ALA A 217 1.40 -9.50 -12.73
N PRO A 218 0.47 -10.46 -12.67
CA PRO A 218 0.03 -11.20 -13.85
C PRO A 218 -0.43 -10.23 -14.93
N LYS A 219 0.15 -10.32 -16.12
CA LYS A 219 -0.32 -9.52 -17.26
C LYS A 219 -1.74 -9.96 -17.60
N PRO A 220 -2.67 -9.03 -17.88
CA PRO A 220 -4.00 -9.39 -18.36
C PRO A 220 -3.87 -10.31 -19.58
N VAL A 221 -4.45 -11.50 -19.50
CA VAL A 221 -4.57 -12.36 -20.66
C VAL A 221 -5.59 -11.66 -21.57
N VAL A 222 -5.11 -10.99 -22.60
CA VAL A 222 -6.00 -10.48 -23.66
C VAL A 222 -6.59 -11.73 -24.31
N PRO A 223 -7.91 -11.94 -24.27
CA PRO A 223 -8.52 -13.04 -24.99
C PRO A 223 -8.07 -12.93 -26.45
N ALA A 224 -7.54 -14.03 -26.99
CA ALA A 224 -7.19 -14.06 -28.41
C ALA A 224 -8.39 -13.56 -29.20
N ALA A 225 -8.17 -12.53 -30.03
CA ALA A 225 -9.23 -11.98 -30.87
C ALA A 225 -9.91 -13.15 -31.56
N THR A 226 -11.21 -13.31 -31.33
CA THR A 226 -12.02 -14.33 -31.98
C THR A 226 -11.84 -14.14 -33.48
N VAL A 227 -11.22 -15.12 -34.14
CA VAL A 227 -11.04 -15.09 -35.60
C VAL A 227 -12.44 -15.03 -36.18
N PRO A 228 -12.80 -14.00 -37.00
CA PRO A 228 -14.11 -13.95 -37.62
C PRO A 228 -14.25 -15.13 -38.58
N GLY A 229 -15.12 -16.09 -38.27
CA GLY A 229 -15.40 -17.20 -39.18
C GLY A 229 -15.78 -18.54 -38.55
N VAL A 230 -15.65 -18.74 -37.25
CA VAL A 230 -16.13 -19.98 -36.61
C VAL A 230 -17.41 -19.67 -35.82
N ALA A 231 -18.57 -19.95 -36.39
CA ALA A 231 -19.82 -19.88 -35.67
C ALA A 231 -19.80 -20.87 -34.48
N PRO A 232 -20.22 -20.46 -33.28
CA PRO A 232 -20.32 -21.38 -32.15
C PRO A 232 -21.41 -22.45 -32.45
N SER A 233 -21.04 -23.73 -32.32
CA SER A 233 -22.00 -24.83 -32.38
C SER A 233 -23.06 -24.62 -31.31
N PRO A 234 -24.37 -24.86 -31.66
CA PRO A 234 -25.45 -24.67 -30.71
C PRO A 234 -25.31 -25.63 -29.52
N VAL A 235 -25.32 -25.08 -28.34
CA VAL A 235 -25.40 -25.83 -27.09
C VAL A 235 -26.78 -26.50 -27.02
N PRO A 236 -26.88 -27.81 -26.77
CA PRO A 236 -28.18 -28.48 -26.65
C PRO A 236 -28.93 -27.91 -25.43
N THR A 237 -30.06 -27.31 -25.68
CA THR A 237 -31.00 -26.81 -24.67
C THR A 237 -31.67 -27.99 -23.97
N THR A 238 -31.29 -28.28 -22.73
CA THR A 238 -32.04 -29.23 -21.89
C THR A 238 -33.32 -28.57 -21.43
N THR A 239 -34.45 -29.05 -21.97
CA THR A 239 -35.79 -28.65 -21.55
C THR A 239 -36.06 -29.08 -20.12
N PRO A 240 -36.53 -28.18 -19.22
CA PRO A 240 -36.88 -28.57 -17.86
C PRO A 240 -38.06 -29.52 -17.84
N ALA A 241 -37.94 -30.63 -17.11
CA ALA A 241 -39.04 -31.59 -16.92
C ALA A 241 -40.18 -30.95 -16.12
N LYS A 242 -41.42 -31.17 -16.61
CA LYS A 242 -42.68 -30.75 -16.00
C LYS A 242 -42.92 -31.46 -14.67
N PRO A 243 -43.29 -30.76 -13.58
CA PRO A 243 -43.59 -31.41 -12.30
C PRO A 243 -44.83 -32.26 -12.36
N ALA A 244 -44.77 -33.46 -11.72
CA ALA A 244 -45.89 -34.38 -11.59
C ALA A 244 -46.95 -33.83 -10.61
N PRO A 245 -48.27 -34.15 -10.83
CA PRO A 245 -49.34 -33.70 -9.94
C PRO A 245 -49.32 -34.48 -8.63
N LYS A 246 -49.51 -33.73 -7.51
CA LYS A 246 -49.72 -34.32 -6.17
C LYS A 246 -51.16 -34.83 -6.10
N THR A 247 -51.30 -36.10 -5.74
CA THR A 247 -52.51 -36.71 -5.16
C THR A 247 -52.39 -36.66 -3.65
#